data_7f2e683b2f8b38644326d6f708446994
#
_entry.id   7f2e683b2f8b38644326d6f708446994
#
_cell.length_a   1.000
_cell.length_b   1.000
_cell.length_c   1.000
_cell.angle_alpha   90.00
_cell.angle_beta   90.00
_cell.angle_gamma   90.00
#
_symmetry.space_group_name_H-M   'P 1'
#
loop_
_entity.id
_entity.type
_entity.pdbx_description
1 polymer ?
#
loop_
_entity_poly.entity_id
_entity_poly.type
_entity_poly.pdbx_seq_one_letter_code
_entity_poly.pdbx_strand_id
1 'polypeptide(L)'
;MPHLTPKEALQALEQVPLTIPAWPQLPRRSFKEAMIPQYSEAFPGIRVDEVAKRIWVQVDDDLPNAMVEFYEHLVAEHVDAFAISEEYAAGLHGMLRQLAAANMRLPFLKGQVTGPFTFGLGLTDQERRSVWFDEQYRDIVLKGLGMKALWQIQQLQPYTEQVVIFFDEPVLSALGTAAYMMIKDEDVINGLNEVFEICHNVGAFVGVHCCGNMDWGLLASTKINIIAFDAYFYGAKVALYPDKIQAFLERGGVLASGLVPTGDVEKLRAQTPDSLKAKHESLIQEFVSKGIAENLLREQFLFTPSCGMGTLSESDTAIVLKLLAATQTF
;
A
#
# COMPACT_ATOMS: atom_id res chain seq x y z
N MET A 1 -3.47 10.90 4.81
CA MET A 1 -3.55 12.02 5.79
C MET A 1 -4.78 12.88 5.48
N PRO A 2 -5.44 13.51 6.47
CA PRO A 2 -6.62 14.39 6.26
C PRO A 2 -6.26 15.81 5.77
N HIS A 3 -5.01 16.20 5.85
CA HIS A 3 -4.51 17.55 5.53
C HIS A 3 -4.74 17.91 4.06
N LEU A 4 -4.90 19.21 3.80
CA LEU A 4 -5.10 19.71 2.44
C LEU A 4 -3.81 20.16 1.75
N THR A 5 -2.73 20.34 2.53
CA THR A 5 -1.44 20.72 1.99
C THR A 5 -0.32 19.74 2.36
N PRO A 6 0.67 19.52 1.49
CA PRO A 6 1.85 18.72 1.82
C PRO A 6 2.60 19.22 3.05
N LYS A 7 2.70 20.54 3.20
CA LYS A 7 3.41 21.17 4.31
C LYS A 7 2.80 20.78 5.68
N GLU A 8 1.49 20.90 5.82
CA GLU A 8 0.80 20.54 7.07
C GLU A 8 0.92 19.05 7.39
N ALA A 9 0.76 18.20 6.37
CA ALA A 9 0.89 16.76 6.53
C ALA A 9 2.30 16.34 6.94
N LEU A 10 3.33 16.91 6.31
CA LEU A 10 4.74 16.63 6.64
C LEU A 10 5.09 17.14 8.04
N GLN A 11 4.66 18.34 8.41
CA GLN A 11 4.84 18.86 9.76
C GLN A 11 4.22 17.97 10.84
N ALA A 12 3.04 17.39 10.56
CA ALA A 12 2.41 16.44 11.48
C ALA A 12 3.24 15.14 11.64
N LEU A 13 3.82 14.64 10.55
CA LEU A 13 4.67 13.44 10.57
C LEU A 13 6.01 13.68 11.26
N GLU A 14 6.61 14.86 11.12
CA GLU A 14 7.88 15.22 11.77
C GLU A 14 7.82 15.23 13.30
N GLN A 15 6.63 15.41 13.86
CA GLN A 15 6.44 15.41 15.32
C GLN A 15 6.55 14.02 15.94
N VAL A 16 6.66 12.97 15.10
CA VAL A 16 6.64 11.58 15.54
C VAL A 16 7.85 10.85 14.96
N PRO A 17 8.68 10.23 15.82
CA PRO A 17 9.77 9.38 15.33
C PRO A 17 9.16 8.15 14.65
N LEU A 18 9.20 8.09 13.32
CA LEU A 18 8.75 6.95 12.54
C LEU A 18 9.94 6.09 12.14
N THR A 19 9.87 4.79 12.39
CA THR A 19 10.91 3.83 11.99
C THR A 19 11.06 3.75 10.47
N ILE A 20 9.92 3.77 9.76
CA ILE A 20 9.87 3.76 8.29
C ILE A 20 8.97 4.94 7.86
N PRO A 21 9.54 6.14 7.66
CA PRO A 21 8.78 7.29 7.17
C PRO A 21 8.19 7.02 5.78
N ALA A 22 6.95 7.47 5.57
CA ALA A 22 6.24 7.38 4.31
C ALA A 22 5.80 8.77 3.85
N TRP A 23 5.83 9.02 2.54
CA TRP A 23 5.25 10.24 2.04
C TRP A 23 3.73 10.26 2.25
N PRO A 24 3.14 11.42 2.65
CA PRO A 24 1.72 11.51 2.96
C PRO A 24 0.88 11.56 1.68
N GLN A 25 -0.07 10.62 1.51
CA GLN A 25 -1.16 10.73 0.54
C GLN A 25 -2.21 11.71 1.05
N LEU A 26 -2.75 12.57 0.16
CA LEU A 26 -3.65 13.67 0.49
C LEU A 26 -5.00 13.56 -0.23
N PRO A 27 -5.80 12.50 0.00
CA PRO A 27 -7.02 12.22 -0.76
C PRO A 27 -8.12 13.29 -0.62
N ARG A 28 -8.00 14.19 0.37
CA ARG A 28 -8.91 15.33 0.53
C ARG A 28 -8.51 16.55 -0.30
N ARG A 29 -7.25 16.61 -0.74
CA ARG A 29 -6.74 17.72 -1.54
C ARG A 29 -7.33 17.71 -2.94
N SER A 30 -7.35 16.55 -3.60
CA SER A 30 -7.81 16.39 -4.97
C SER A 30 -8.35 14.97 -5.21
N PHE A 31 -9.31 14.83 -6.12
CA PHE A 31 -9.75 13.51 -6.58
C PHE A 31 -8.62 12.73 -7.25
N LYS A 32 -7.65 13.43 -7.86
CA LYS A 32 -6.46 12.82 -8.46
C LYS A 32 -5.58 12.09 -7.44
N GLU A 33 -5.66 12.46 -6.16
CA GLU A 33 -4.96 11.76 -5.06
C GLU A 33 -5.84 10.66 -4.40
N ALA A 34 -6.98 10.32 -4.97
CA ALA A 34 -7.74 9.15 -4.54
C ALA A 34 -7.05 7.86 -5.04
N MET A 35 -7.35 6.73 -4.39
CA MET A 35 -6.65 5.46 -4.53
C MET A 35 -6.36 5.04 -5.98
N ILE A 36 -7.35 5.01 -6.88
CA ILE A 36 -7.15 4.61 -8.28
C ILE A 36 -6.60 5.77 -9.13
N PRO A 37 -7.20 6.99 -9.11
CA PRO A 37 -6.68 8.09 -9.90
C PRO A 37 -5.21 8.40 -9.65
N GLN A 38 -4.73 8.33 -8.41
CA GLN A 38 -3.35 8.69 -8.03
C GLN A 38 -2.29 7.98 -8.87
N TYR A 39 -2.57 6.78 -9.32
CA TYR A 39 -1.61 5.97 -10.08
C TYR A 39 -2.01 5.76 -11.54
N SER A 40 -2.96 6.56 -12.05
CA SER A 40 -3.53 6.35 -13.38
C SER A 40 -2.79 7.09 -14.51
N GLU A 41 -1.88 8.02 -14.20
CA GLU A 41 -1.07 8.69 -15.23
C GLU A 41 -0.30 7.67 -16.07
N ALA A 42 -0.15 7.93 -17.36
CA ALA A 42 0.49 7.08 -18.35
C ALA A 42 -0.25 5.76 -18.69
N PHE A 43 -1.40 5.48 -18.10
CA PHE A 43 -2.20 4.34 -18.54
C PHE A 43 -2.99 4.70 -19.81
N PRO A 44 -3.03 3.79 -20.82
CA PRO A 44 -3.72 4.04 -22.08
C PRO A 44 -5.21 4.35 -21.90
N GLY A 45 -5.71 5.33 -22.63
CA GLY A 45 -7.13 5.65 -22.68
C GLY A 45 -7.73 6.26 -21.40
N ILE A 46 -6.94 6.55 -20.37
CA ILE A 46 -7.45 7.11 -19.10
C ILE A 46 -8.15 8.45 -19.32
N ARG A 47 -9.31 8.58 -18.68
CA ARG A 47 -10.08 9.83 -18.53
C ARG A 47 -10.40 10.05 -17.07
N VAL A 48 -10.15 11.26 -16.57
CA VAL A 48 -10.44 11.68 -15.20
C VAL A 48 -11.38 12.88 -15.24
N ASP A 49 -12.54 12.74 -14.61
CA ASP A 49 -13.48 13.83 -14.35
C ASP A 49 -13.48 14.13 -12.84
N GLU A 50 -12.81 15.22 -12.48
CA GLU A 50 -12.69 15.64 -11.07
C GLU A 50 -14.03 16.16 -10.51
N VAL A 51 -14.88 16.73 -11.34
CA VAL A 51 -16.19 17.26 -10.92
C VAL A 51 -17.16 16.13 -10.61
N ALA A 52 -17.24 15.15 -11.51
CA ALA A 52 -18.07 13.96 -11.32
C ALA A 52 -17.40 12.92 -10.40
N LYS A 53 -16.13 13.13 -10.00
CA LYS A 53 -15.29 12.18 -9.26
C LYS A 53 -15.29 10.79 -9.90
N ARG A 54 -15.03 10.75 -11.18
CA ARG A 54 -15.04 9.54 -11.99
C ARG A 54 -13.71 9.38 -12.74
N ILE A 55 -13.25 8.14 -12.81
CA ILE A 55 -12.14 7.71 -13.66
C ILE A 55 -12.58 6.51 -14.48
N TRP A 56 -12.19 6.46 -15.77
CA TRP A 56 -12.47 5.33 -16.64
C TRP A 56 -11.45 5.23 -17.76
N VAL A 57 -11.40 4.08 -18.42
CA VAL A 57 -10.70 3.89 -19.69
C VAL A 57 -11.65 4.18 -20.83
N GLN A 58 -11.30 5.09 -21.70
CA GLN A 58 -12.05 5.35 -22.93
C GLN A 58 -11.60 4.36 -24.00
N VAL A 59 -12.50 3.44 -24.31
CA VAL A 59 -12.29 2.47 -25.41
C VAL A 59 -12.81 3.11 -26.69
N ASP A 60 -11.89 3.55 -27.53
CA ASP A 60 -12.13 4.17 -28.83
C ASP A 60 -11.04 3.75 -29.82
N ASP A 61 -11.05 4.33 -31.03
CA ASP A 61 -10.12 3.99 -32.12
C ASP A 61 -8.66 4.39 -31.80
N ASP A 62 -8.42 5.28 -30.83
CA ASP A 62 -7.09 5.73 -30.42
C ASP A 62 -6.47 4.81 -29.36
N LEU A 63 -7.27 4.01 -28.62
CA LEU A 63 -6.77 3.15 -27.54
C LEU A 63 -5.67 2.17 -27.98
N PRO A 64 -5.78 1.48 -29.15
CA PRO A 64 -4.70 0.59 -29.59
C PRO A 64 -3.36 1.30 -29.78
N ASN A 65 -3.36 2.51 -30.30
CA ASN A 65 -2.13 3.31 -30.49
C ASN A 65 -1.53 3.71 -29.13
N ALA A 66 -2.36 4.12 -28.17
CA ALA A 66 -1.92 4.42 -26.81
C ALA A 66 -1.35 3.19 -26.08
N MET A 67 -1.90 2.00 -26.33
CA MET A 67 -1.33 0.74 -25.83
C MET A 67 0.03 0.44 -26.45
N VAL A 68 0.22 0.66 -27.73
CA VAL A 68 1.52 0.50 -28.40
C VAL A 68 2.54 1.44 -27.78
N GLU A 69 2.24 2.73 -27.62
CA GLU A 69 3.11 3.71 -26.97
C GLU A 69 3.49 3.30 -25.53
N PHE A 70 2.55 2.80 -24.77
CA PHE A 70 2.81 2.26 -23.42
C PHE A 70 3.86 1.14 -23.45
N TYR A 71 3.71 0.18 -24.37
CA TYR A 71 4.65 -0.92 -24.49
C TYR A 71 6.02 -0.48 -25.06
N GLU A 72 6.06 0.52 -25.93
CA GLU A 72 7.31 1.13 -26.39
C GLU A 72 8.10 1.73 -25.22
N HIS A 73 7.44 2.47 -24.33
CA HIS A 73 8.07 2.98 -23.11
C HIS A 73 8.54 1.86 -22.18
N LEU A 74 7.75 0.80 -22.06
CA LEU A 74 8.11 -0.35 -21.22
C LEU A 74 9.35 -1.08 -21.76
N VAL A 75 9.38 -1.38 -23.06
CA VAL A 75 10.50 -2.08 -23.71
C VAL A 75 11.78 -1.21 -23.73
N ALA A 76 11.64 0.09 -23.87
CA ALA A 76 12.76 1.04 -23.78
C ALA A 76 13.24 1.29 -22.34
N GLU A 77 12.63 0.65 -21.33
CA GLU A 77 12.91 0.90 -19.90
C GLU A 77 12.85 2.39 -19.54
N HIS A 78 11.95 3.13 -20.19
CA HIS A 78 11.78 4.56 -19.99
C HIS A 78 10.96 4.84 -18.74
N VAL A 79 11.56 4.68 -17.56
CA VAL A 79 10.90 4.73 -16.25
C VAL A 79 10.20 6.07 -16.00
N ASP A 80 10.77 7.19 -16.48
CA ASP A 80 10.19 8.53 -16.31
C ASP A 80 8.85 8.71 -17.05
N ALA A 81 8.55 7.90 -18.06
CA ALA A 81 7.22 7.88 -18.68
C ALA A 81 6.13 7.44 -17.71
N PHE A 82 6.50 6.73 -16.64
CA PHE A 82 5.59 6.25 -15.59
C PHE A 82 5.63 7.12 -14.33
N ALA A 83 6.19 8.32 -14.41
CA ALA A 83 6.23 9.26 -13.29
C ALA A 83 4.83 9.52 -12.71
N ILE A 84 4.80 9.85 -11.43
CA ILE A 84 3.60 10.36 -10.75
C ILE A 84 3.83 11.85 -10.54
N SER A 85 3.06 12.69 -11.23
CA SER A 85 3.24 14.13 -11.18
C SER A 85 2.86 14.72 -9.81
N GLU A 86 3.30 15.94 -9.53
CA GLU A 86 2.94 16.64 -8.29
C GLU A 86 1.43 16.85 -8.16
N GLU A 87 0.71 16.90 -9.26
CA GLU A 87 -0.75 17.02 -9.27
C GLU A 87 -1.42 15.79 -8.64
N TYR A 88 -0.83 14.60 -8.85
CA TYR A 88 -1.33 13.32 -8.35
C TYR A 88 -0.68 12.87 -7.04
N ALA A 89 0.48 13.42 -6.67
CA ALA A 89 1.22 13.01 -5.47
C ALA A 89 1.94 14.20 -4.80
N ALA A 90 1.21 15.24 -4.44
CA ALA A 90 1.79 16.45 -3.85
C ALA A 90 2.61 16.15 -2.57
N GLY A 91 2.18 15.16 -1.79
CA GLY A 91 2.91 14.73 -0.58
C GLY A 91 4.27 14.11 -0.88
N LEU A 92 4.39 13.30 -1.95
CA LEU A 92 5.67 12.74 -2.40
C LEU A 92 6.66 13.84 -2.80
N HIS A 93 6.24 14.73 -3.71
CA HIS A 93 7.08 15.83 -4.16
C HIS A 93 7.45 16.81 -3.03
N GLY A 94 6.51 17.03 -2.09
CA GLY A 94 6.79 17.80 -0.86
C GLY A 94 7.87 17.16 0.00
N MET A 95 7.78 15.84 0.25
CA MET A 95 8.77 15.09 1.01
C MET A 95 10.14 15.10 0.32
N LEU A 96 10.21 14.85 -0.98
CA LEU A 96 11.46 14.87 -1.75
C LEU A 96 12.16 16.23 -1.64
N ARG A 97 11.42 17.35 -1.79
CA ARG A 97 11.98 18.70 -1.60
C ARG A 97 12.53 18.92 -0.20
N GLN A 98 11.83 18.43 0.81
CA GLN A 98 12.25 18.56 2.22
C GLN A 98 13.52 17.75 2.51
N LEU A 99 13.57 16.49 2.06
CA LEU A 99 14.75 15.63 2.22
C LEU A 99 15.98 16.21 1.51
N ALA A 100 15.79 16.73 0.27
CA ALA A 100 16.83 17.40 -0.48
C ALA A 100 17.36 18.66 0.23
N ALA A 101 16.45 19.52 0.72
CA ALA A 101 16.82 20.75 1.43
C ALA A 101 17.56 20.47 2.76
N ALA A 102 17.20 19.39 3.45
CA ALA A 102 17.83 18.97 4.70
C ALA A 102 19.14 18.18 4.48
N ASN A 103 19.46 17.81 3.25
CA ASN A 103 20.55 16.87 2.90
C ASN A 103 20.48 15.60 3.79
N MET A 104 19.28 15.07 3.95
CA MET A 104 18.98 13.98 4.88
C MET A 104 19.02 12.64 4.15
N ARG A 105 19.66 11.64 4.79
CA ARG A 105 19.58 10.25 4.38
C ARG A 105 19.08 9.41 5.55
N LEU A 106 18.03 8.63 5.32
CA LEU A 106 17.34 7.84 6.34
C LEU A 106 17.65 6.34 6.14
N PRO A 107 17.57 5.52 7.20
CA PRO A 107 17.72 4.07 7.05
C PRO A 107 16.64 3.48 6.12
N PHE A 108 15.41 3.93 6.27
CA PHE A 108 14.28 3.47 5.46
C PHE A 108 13.42 4.64 4.96
N LEU A 109 12.86 4.50 3.75
CA LEU A 109 11.77 5.31 3.24
C LEU A 109 10.72 4.43 2.58
N LYS A 110 9.45 4.76 2.80
CA LYS A 110 8.32 4.02 2.23
C LYS A 110 7.63 4.82 1.14
N GLY A 111 7.49 4.18 -0.03
CA GLY A 111 6.52 4.54 -1.06
C GLY A 111 5.30 3.60 -1.03
N GLN A 112 4.26 3.96 -1.76
CA GLN A 112 3.07 3.13 -1.94
C GLN A 112 2.49 3.26 -3.35
N VAL A 113 1.82 2.20 -3.77
CA VAL A 113 1.06 2.11 -5.02
C VAL A 113 -0.24 1.38 -4.72
N THR A 114 -1.33 1.72 -5.37
CA THR A 114 -2.53 0.87 -5.34
C THR A 114 -2.18 -0.47 -5.99
N GLY A 115 -2.51 -1.56 -5.32
CA GLY A 115 -2.19 -2.88 -5.82
C GLY A 115 -2.94 -3.24 -7.10
N PRO A 116 -2.40 -4.15 -7.91
CA PRO A 116 -2.91 -4.41 -9.26
C PRO A 116 -4.34 -4.95 -9.28
N PHE A 117 -4.73 -5.75 -8.30
CA PHE A 117 -6.10 -6.27 -8.21
C PHE A 117 -7.08 -5.16 -7.86
N THR A 118 -6.75 -4.33 -6.88
CA THR A 118 -7.59 -3.19 -6.50
C THR A 118 -7.70 -2.19 -7.63
N PHE A 119 -6.61 -1.87 -8.31
CA PHE A 119 -6.61 -0.95 -9.44
C PHE A 119 -7.40 -1.52 -10.62
N GLY A 120 -7.06 -2.72 -11.09
CA GLY A 120 -7.66 -3.31 -12.28
C GLY A 120 -9.13 -3.67 -12.12
N LEU A 121 -9.54 -4.18 -10.94
CA LEU A 121 -10.95 -4.49 -10.66
C LEU A 121 -11.79 -3.24 -10.41
N GLY A 122 -11.20 -2.18 -9.85
CA GLY A 122 -11.88 -0.92 -9.58
C GLY A 122 -11.89 0.06 -10.75
N LEU A 123 -10.95 -0.06 -11.70
CA LEU A 123 -10.95 0.72 -12.93
C LEU A 123 -11.90 0.07 -13.96
N THR A 124 -12.73 0.88 -14.58
CA THR A 124 -13.71 0.41 -15.57
C THR A 124 -13.60 1.18 -16.88
N ASP A 125 -14.14 0.62 -17.96
CA ASP A 125 -14.36 1.37 -19.20
C ASP A 125 -15.56 2.32 -19.10
N GLN A 126 -15.90 3.01 -20.20
CA GLN A 126 -17.05 3.92 -20.27
C GLN A 126 -18.40 3.20 -20.07
N GLU A 127 -18.46 1.88 -20.30
CA GLU A 127 -19.65 1.03 -20.11
C GLU A 127 -19.69 0.37 -18.72
N ARG A 128 -18.75 0.74 -17.82
CA ARG A 128 -18.61 0.21 -16.47
C ARG A 128 -18.19 -1.26 -16.38
N ARG A 129 -17.54 -1.80 -17.41
CA ARG A 129 -16.92 -3.12 -17.36
C ARG A 129 -15.53 -2.98 -16.77
N SER A 130 -15.16 -3.81 -15.79
CA SER A 130 -13.82 -3.80 -15.20
C SER A 130 -12.76 -4.15 -16.24
N VAL A 131 -11.70 -3.36 -16.30
CA VAL A 131 -10.58 -3.58 -17.22
C VAL A 131 -9.75 -4.81 -16.87
N TRP A 132 -9.87 -5.34 -15.67
CA TRP A 132 -9.18 -6.55 -15.24
C TRP A 132 -9.51 -7.77 -16.09
N PHE A 133 -10.73 -7.84 -16.62
CA PHE A 133 -11.18 -8.99 -17.42
C PHE A 133 -10.80 -8.90 -18.90
N ASP A 134 -10.23 -7.77 -19.33
CA ASP A 134 -9.52 -7.67 -20.59
C ASP A 134 -8.07 -8.10 -20.36
N GLU A 135 -7.63 -9.16 -21.05
CA GLU A 135 -6.31 -9.77 -20.82
C GLU A 135 -5.16 -8.80 -21.14
N GLN A 136 -5.31 -8.03 -22.21
CA GLN A 136 -4.28 -7.08 -22.63
C GLN A 136 -4.21 -5.89 -21.65
N TYR A 137 -5.36 -5.39 -21.22
CA TYR A 137 -5.39 -4.28 -20.26
C TYR A 137 -4.94 -4.73 -18.85
N ARG A 138 -5.24 -5.97 -18.47
CA ARG A 138 -4.71 -6.56 -17.23
C ARG A 138 -3.19 -6.61 -17.22
N ASP A 139 -2.55 -6.99 -18.33
CA ASP A 139 -1.09 -6.97 -18.48
C ASP A 139 -0.53 -5.55 -18.35
N ILE A 140 -1.20 -4.56 -18.97
CA ILE A 140 -0.88 -3.13 -18.81
C ILE A 140 -0.98 -2.69 -17.33
N VAL A 141 -1.99 -3.15 -16.59
CA VAL A 141 -2.14 -2.83 -15.17
C VAL A 141 -0.96 -3.36 -14.35
N LEU A 142 -0.61 -4.63 -14.52
CA LEU A 142 0.49 -5.26 -13.80
C LEU A 142 1.82 -4.53 -14.08
N LYS A 143 2.16 -4.34 -15.34
CA LYS A 143 3.40 -3.70 -15.76
C LYS A 143 3.43 -2.21 -15.39
N GLY A 144 2.35 -1.49 -15.63
CA GLY A 144 2.27 -0.05 -15.36
C GLY A 144 2.42 0.28 -13.88
N LEU A 145 1.76 -0.48 -12.98
CA LEU A 145 1.89 -0.28 -11.55
C LEU A 145 3.28 -0.70 -11.04
N GLY A 146 3.86 -1.75 -11.60
CA GLY A 146 5.24 -2.13 -11.34
C GLY A 146 6.22 -1.01 -11.73
N MET A 147 6.04 -0.38 -12.91
CA MET A 147 6.86 0.75 -13.36
C MET A 147 6.67 2.00 -12.49
N LYS A 148 5.45 2.28 -12.01
CA LYS A 148 5.22 3.37 -11.03
C LYS A 148 5.91 3.12 -9.69
N ALA A 149 5.94 1.87 -9.25
CA ALA A 149 6.73 1.48 -8.08
C ALA A 149 8.23 1.68 -8.33
N LEU A 150 8.74 1.25 -9.47
CA LEU A 150 10.14 1.43 -9.87
C LEU A 150 10.52 2.91 -9.93
N TRP A 151 9.67 3.75 -10.54
CA TRP A 151 9.89 5.18 -10.57
C TRP A 151 9.98 5.78 -9.15
N GLN A 152 9.06 5.44 -8.25
CA GLN A 152 9.14 5.89 -6.85
C GLN A 152 10.42 5.42 -6.16
N ILE A 153 10.86 4.18 -6.39
CA ILE A 153 12.12 3.66 -5.85
C ILE A 153 13.27 4.55 -6.28
N GLN A 154 13.37 4.89 -7.58
CA GLN A 154 14.41 5.77 -8.09
C GLN A 154 14.37 7.17 -7.47
N GLN A 155 13.16 7.72 -7.21
CA GLN A 155 13.02 9.02 -6.55
C GLN A 155 13.44 9.00 -5.07
N LEU A 156 13.21 7.89 -4.38
CA LEU A 156 13.48 7.75 -2.94
C LEU A 156 14.92 7.31 -2.64
N GLN A 157 15.53 6.50 -3.50
CA GLN A 157 16.88 5.93 -3.32
C GLN A 157 17.98 6.95 -2.93
N PRO A 158 18.00 8.19 -3.47
CA PRO A 158 19.01 9.17 -3.07
C PRO A 158 18.97 9.54 -1.58
N TYR A 159 17.82 9.34 -0.93
CA TYR A 159 17.54 9.81 0.44
C TYR A 159 17.43 8.68 1.46
N THR A 160 17.66 7.44 1.07
CA THR A 160 17.56 6.31 2.00
C THR A 160 18.59 5.23 1.71
N GLU A 161 18.86 4.38 2.72
CA GLU A 161 19.63 3.17 2.53
C GLU A 161 18.76 2.07 1.91
N GLN A 162 17.50 2.00 2.34
CA GLN A 162 16.57 0.98 1.91
C GLN A 162 15.20 1.58 1.57
N VAL A 163 14.70 1.27 0.37
CA VAL A 163 13.33 1.62 -0.05
C VAL A 163 12.39 0.46 0.25
N VAL A 164 11.21 0.80 0.75
CA VAL A 164 10.09 -0.11 0.95
C VAL A 164 8.92 0.36 0.09
N ILE A 165 8.35 -0.49 -0.74
CA ILE A 165 7.13 -0.17 -1.52
C ILE A 165 5.97 -1.02 -1.02
N PHE A 166 4.86 -0.36 -0.69
CA PHE A 166 3.62 -1.04 -0.35
C PHE A 166 2.65 -1.02 -1.52
N PHE A 167 2.01 -2.17 -1.77
CA PHE A 167 0.86 -2.30 -2.65
C PHE A 167 -0.39 -2.39 -1.79
N ASP A 168 -1.30 -1.41 -1.92
CA ASP A 168 -2.53 -1.36 -1.15
C ASP A 168 -3.62 -2.15 -1.87
N GLU A 169 -4.06 -3.26 -1.28
CA GLU A 169 -4.93 -4.26 -1.88
C GLU A 169 -6.22 -4.53 -1.06
N PRO A 170 -7.05 -3.53 -0.81
CA PRO A 170 -8.30 -3.75 -0.07
C PRO A 170 -9.26 -4.72 -0.77
N VAL A 171 -9.21 -4.85 -2.11
CA VAL A 171 -10.08 -5.75 -2.86
C VAL A 171 -9.82 -7.23 -2.55
N LEU A 172 -8.62 -7.60 -2.10
CA LEU A 172 -8.32 -8.98 -1.71
C LEU A 172 -9.23 -9.49 -0.59
N SER A 173 -9.78 -8.61 0.23
CA SER A 173 -10.77 -8.98 1.24
C SER A 173 -12.13 -9.40 0.67
N ALA A 174 -12.40 -9.10 -0.59
CA ALA A 174 -13.63 -9.47 -1.28
C ALA A 174 -13.47 -10.70 -2.20
N LEU A 175 -12.26 -11.23 -2.35
CA LEU A 175 -12.03 -12.46 -3.11
C LEU A 175 -12.76 -13.64 -2.48
N GLY A 176 -13.19 -14.59 -3.32
CA GLY A 176 -14.03 -15.71 -2.89
C GLY A 176 -15.51 -15.38 -2.76
N THR A 177 -15.92 -14.10 -2.88
CA THR A 177 -17.32 -13.73 -3.03
C THR A 177 -17.82 -13.97 -4.45
N ALA A 178 -19.16 -14.00 -4.63
CA ALA A 178 -19.76 -14.23 -5.94
C ALA A 178 -19.30 -13.23 -7.02
N ALA A 179 -18.95 -12.00 -6.63
CA ALA A 179 -18.49 -10.96 -7.55
C ALA A 179 -17.12 -11.27 -8.17
N TYR A 180 -16.28 -12.05 -7.49
CA TYR A 180 -14.87 -12.30 -7.87
C TYR A 180 -14.53 -13.80 -8.00
N MET A 181 -15.54 -14.67 -8.17
CA MET A 181 -15.34 -16.14 -8.30
C MET A 181 -14.45 -16.56 -9.48
N MET A 182 -14.28 -15.68 -10.48
CA MET A 182 -13.44 -15.95 -11.64
C MET A 182 -11.95 -15.76 -11.35
N ILE A 183 -11.59 -15.10 -10.26
CA ILE A 183 -10.19 -14.85 -9.88
C ILE A 183 -9.72 -16.02 -9.02
N LYS A 184 -8.73 -16.75 -9.51
CA LYS A 184 -8.16 -17.90 -8.82
C LYS A 184 -6.97 -17.47 -7.94
N ASP A 185 -6.67 -18.26 -6.92
CA ASP A 185 -5.52 -18.05 -6.04
C ASP A 185 -4.19 -17.95 -6.83
N GLU A 186 -4.04 -18.77 -7.88
CA GLU A 186 -2.87 -18.72 -8.75
C GLU A 186 -2.73 -17.39 -9.50
N ASP A 187 -3.85 -16.81 -9.95
CA ASP A 187 -3.85 -15.52 -10.64
C ASP A 187 -3.38 -14.41 -9.67
N VAL A 188 -3.81 -14.50 -8.40
CA VAL A 188 -3.38 -13.55 -7.36
C VAL A 188 -1.90 -13.69 -7.04
N ILE A 189 -1.42 -14.91 -6.82
CA ILE A 189 0.00 -15.17 -6.52
C ILE A 189 0.88 -14.71 -7.67
N ASN A 190 0.53 -15.06 -8.91
CA ASN A 190 1.33 -14.73 -10.08
C ASN A 190 1.32 -13.23 -10.36
N GLY A 191 0.16 -12.58 -10.33
CA GLY A 191 0.04 -11.14 -10.58
C GLY A 191 0.76 -10.30 -9.51
N LEU A 192 0.66 -10.67 -8.23
CA LEU A 192 1.42 -9.99 -7.18
C LEU A 192 2.92 -10.22 -7.33
N ASN A 193 3.34 -11.45 -7.59
CA ASN A 193 4.77 -11.75 -7.76
C ASN A 193 5.38 -11.02 -8.95
N GLU A 194 4.64 -10.80 -10.04
CA GLU A 194 5.12 -10.05 -11.21
C GLU A 194 5.49 -8.61 -10.81
N VAL A 195 4.61 -7.90 -10.10
CA VAL A 195 4.92 -6.52 -9.66
C VAL A 195 5.99 -6.49 -8.57
N PHE A 196 6.07 -7.51 -7.72
CA PHE A 196 7.11 -7.59 -6.68
C PHE A 196 8.50 -7.80 -7.27
N GLU A 197 8.62 -8.62 -8.31
CA GLU A 197 9.91 -8.86 -8.97
C GLU A 197 10.53 -7.59 -9.55
N ILE A 198 9.72 -6.67 -10.09
CA ILE A 198 10.21 -5.37 -10.56
C ILE A 198 10.90 -4.60 -9.43
N CYS A 199 10.31 -4.60 -8.22
CA CYS A 199 10.88 -3.94 -7.06
C CYS A 199 12.10 -4.69 -6.50
N HIS A 200 12.03 -6.02 -6.42
CA HIS A 200 13.12 -6.85 -5.90
C HIS A 200 14.38 -6.77 -6.77
N ASN A 201 14.23 -6.67 -8.09
CA ASN A 201 15.35 -6.56 -9.02
C ASN A 201 16.23 -5.31 -8.79
N VAL A 202 15.68 -4.29 -8.12
CA VAL A 202 16.42 -3.07 -7.74
C VAL A 202 16.68 -3.00 -6.23
N GLY A 203 16.48 -4.11 -5.51
CA GLY A 203 16.81 -4.24 -4.08
C GLY A 203 15.80 -3.60 -3.12
N ALA A 204 14.60 -3.23 -3.57
CA ALA A 204 13.57 -2.70 -2.69
C ALA A 204 12.81 -3.83 -1.96
N PHE A 205 12.38 -3.57 -0.73
CA PHE A 205 11.44 -4.43 -0.03
C PHE A 205 10.00 -4.15 -0.46
N VAL A 206 9.18 -5.19 -0.48
CA VAL A 206 7.77 -5.10 -0.88
C VAL A 206 6.87 -5.47 0.26
N GLY A 207 5.83 -4.65 0.47
CA GLY A 207 4.73 -4.92 1.39
C GLY A 207 3.39 -4.92 0.69
N VAL A 208 2.41 -5.60 1.26
CA VAL A 208 0.99 -5.47 0.89
C VAL A 208 0.20 -5.07 2.11
N HIS A 209 -0.68 -4.09 1.95
CA HIS A 209 -1.66 -3.74 2.96
C HIS A 209 -3.07 -4.18 2.52
N CYS A 210 -3.75 -4.91 3.39
CA CYS A 210 -5.18 -5.17 3.30
C CYS A 210 -5.84 -4.86 4.64
N CYS A 211 -6.80 -3.93 4.64
CA CYS A 211 -7.52 -3.54 5.86
C CYS A 211 -8.72 -4.42 6.18
N GLY A 212 -9.11 -5.33 5.29
CA GLY A 212 -10.17 -6.32 5.51
C GLY A 212 -9.62 -7.70 5.87
N ASN A 213 -10.52 -8.63 6.19
CA ASN A 213 -10.15 -10.03 6.35
C ASN A 213 -10.03 -10.71 4.99
N MET A 214 -8.92 -11.40 4.76
CA MET A 214 -8.63 -12.14 3.52
C MET A 214 -8.02 -13.52 3.82
N ASP A 215 -7.69 -14.28 2.78
CA ASP A 215 -6.82 -15.45 2.92
C ASP A 215 -5.36 -15.00 3.09
N TRP A 216 -4.92 -14.91 4.34
CA TRP A 216 -3.55 -14.50 4.69
C TRP A 216 -2.51 -15.56 4.30
N GLY A 217 -2.92 -16.83 4.22
CA GLY A 217 -2.07 -17.91 3.73
C GLY A 217 -1.74 -17.76 2.25
N LEU A 218 -2.67 -17.24 1.46
CA LEU A 218 -2.45 -16.90 0.05
C LEU A 218 -1.35 -15.83 -0.08
N LEU A 219 -1.49 -14.73 0.65
CA LEU A 219 -0.52 -13.64 0.62
C LEU A 219 0.86 -14.08 1.13
N ALA A 220 0.91 -14.85 2.23
CA ALA A 220 2.15 -15.42 2.78
C ALA A 220 2.85 -16.39 1.81
N SER A 221 2.15 -16.92 0.80
CA SER A 221 2.72 -17.81 -0.23
C SER A 221 3.35 -17.06 -1.40
N THR A 222 3.19 -15.73 -1.49
CA THR A 222 3.84 -14.88 -2.50
C THR A 222 5.29 -14.56 -2.12
N LYS A 223 6.02 -13.85 -3.00
CA LYS A 223 7.40 -13.36 -2.75
C LYS A 223 7.44 -12.09 -1.88
N ILE A 224 6.40 -11.81 -1.10
CA ILE A 224 6.28 -10.62 -0.27
C ILE A 224 7.29 -10.60 0.88
N ASN A 225 7.74 -9.41 1.28
CA ASN A 225 8.59 -9.20 2.46
C ASN A 225 7.79 -8.75 3.70
N ILE A 226 6.72 -7.97 3.52
CA ILE A 226 5.97 -7.37 4.63
C ILE A 226 4.47 -7.56 4.42
N ILE A 227 3.81 -8.24 5.34
CA ILE A 227 2.34 -8.35 5.38
C ILE A 227 1.79 -7.32 6.35
N ALA A 228 1.03 -6.33 5.84
CA ALA A 228 0.36 -5.32 6.67
C ALA A 228 -1.14 -5.60 6.74
N PHE A 229 -1.64 -5.72 7.96
CA PHE A 229 -3.03 -6.08 8.24
C PHE A 229 -3.61 -5.24 9.37
N ASP A 230 -4.90 -5.09 9.41
CA ASP A 230 -5.61 -4.50 10.53
C ASP A 230 -5.60 -5.47 11.72
N ALA A 231 -4.59 -5.35 12.57
CA ALA A 231 -4.44 -6.20 13.73
C ALA A 231 -5.45 -5.88 14.84
N TYR A 232 -5.99 -4.65 14.84
CA TYR A 232 -6.96 -4.24 15.85
C TYR A 232 -8.28 -5.02 15.73
N PHE A 233 -8.77 -5.22 14.49
CA PHE A 233 -10.04 -5.89 14.23
C PHE A 233 -9.86 -7.34 13.74
N TYR A 234 -8.79 -7.67 13.04
CA TYR A 234 -8.63 -8.94 12.33
C TYR A 234 -7.36 -9.71 12.72
N GLY A 235 -6.59 -9.28 13.72
CA GLY A 235 -5.31 -9.91 14.07
C GLY A 235 -5.40 -11.43 14.27
N ALA A 236 -6.38 -11.92 15.01
CA ALA A 236 -6.59 -13.36 15.22
C ALA A 236 -6.90 -14.14 13.92
N LYS A 237 -7.35 -13.47 12.86
CA LYS A 237 -7.63 -14.12 11.55
C LYS A 237 -6.36 -14.50 10.81
N VAL A 238 -5.28 -13.73 10.99
CA VAL A 238 -3.96 -14.05 10.43
C VAL A 238 -3.41 -15.34 11.07
N ALA A 239 -3.63 -15.54 12.35
CA ALA A 239 -3.22 -16.75 13.09
C ALA A 239 -3.93 -18.04 12.64
N LEU A 240 -4.94 -17.97 11.77
CA LEU A 240 -5.61 -19.17 11.23
C LEU A 240 -4.78 -19.90 10.16
N TYR A 241 -3.65 -19.33 9.73
CA TYR A 241 -2.75 -19.90 8.72
C TYR A 241 -1.35 -20.17 9.30
N PRO A 242 -1.24 -20.96 10.41
CA PRO A 242 0.01 -21.02 11.17
C PRO A 242 1.20 -21.51 10.34
N ASP A 243 1.05 -22.57 9.55
CA ASP A 243 2.15 -23.13 8.75
C ASP A 243 2.65 -22.13 7.70
N LYS A 244 1.74 -21.37 7.07
CA LYS A 244 2.09 -20.38 6.06
C LYS A 244 2.75 -19.15 6.67
N ILE A 245 2.25 -18.67 7.79
CA ILE A 245 2.82 -17.53 8.52
C ILE A 245 4.17 -17.93 9.13
N GLN A 246 4.31 -19.13 9.70
CA GLN A 246 5.59 -19.63 10.20
C GLN A 246 6.64 -19.65 9.07
N ALA A 247 6.33 -20.26 7.93
CA ALA A 247 7.22 -20.31 6.77
C ALA A 247 7.54 -18.90 6.21
N PHE A 248 6.58 -17.97 6.25
CA PHE A 248 6.80 -16.57 5.89
C PHE A 248 7.80 -15.88 6.82
N LEU A 249 7.68 -16.06 8.14
CA LEU A 249 8.60 -15.50 9.11
C LEU A 249 9.99 -16.16 9.03
N GLU A 250 10.09 -17.47 8.85
CA GLU A 250 11.36 -18.21 8.72
C GLU A 250 12.20 -17.75 7.53
N ARG A 251 11.58 -17.27 6.45
CA ARG A 251 12.30 -16.68 5.32
C ARG A 251 12.61 -15.18 5.48
N GLY A 252 12.43 -14.61 6.68
CA GLY A 252 12.69 -13.20 6.98
C GLY A 252 11.51 -12.27 6.72
N GLY A 253 10.30 -12.80 6.57
CA GLY A 253 9.09 -12.00 6.41
C GLY A 253 8.74 -11.21 7.67
N VAL A 254 8.10 -10.06 7.52
CA VAL A 254 7.74 -9.14 8.61
C VAL A 254 6.24 -8.93 8.66
N LEU A 255 5.65 -8.97 9.84
CA LEU A 255 4.24 -8.65 10.09
C LEU A 255 4.10 -7.18 10.51
N ALA A 256 3.46 -6.36 9.69
CA ALA A 256 3.14 -4.98 10.02
C ALA A 256 1.73 -4.92 10.63
N SER A 257 1.71 -4.86 11.96
CA SER A 257 0.51 -4.91 12.78
C SER A 257 -0.18 -3.54 12.81
N GLY A 258 -1.32 -3.41 12.18
CA GLY A 258 -2.21 -2.26 12.26
C GLY A 258 -2.91 -2.19 13.62
N LEU A 259 -2.15 -1.86 14.65
CA LEU A 259 -2.59 -1.91 16.04
C LEU A 259 -3.38 -0.69 16.47
N VAL A 260 -3.07 0.49 15.91
CA VAL A 260 -3.76 1.75 16.24
C VAL A 260 -4.99 1.88 15.34
N PRO A 261 -6.22 1.81 15.89
CA PRO A 261 -7.44 1.81 15.08
C PRO A 261 -7.67 3.17 14.41
N THR A 262 -8.02 3.15 13.11
CA THR A 262 -8.36 4.36 12.33
C THR A 262 -9.77 4.32 11.74
N GLY A 263 -10.40 3.15 11.70
CA GLY A 263 -11.75 2.97 11.16
C GLY A 263 -12.89 3.30 12.12
N ASP A 264 -12.59 3.52 13.40
CA ASP A 264 -13.57 3.79 14.46
C ASP A 264 -12.99 4.81 15.46
N VAL A 265 -13.50 6.04 15.39
CA VAL A 265 -13.01 7.18 16.18
C VAL A 265 -13.25 6.99 17.69
N GLU A 266 -14.35 6.35 18.09
CA GLU A 266 -14.63 6.11 19.51
C GLU A 266 -13.61 5.10 20.07
N LYS A 267 -13.34 4.03 19.33
CA LYS A 267 -12.31 3.07 19.70
C LYS A 267 -10.91 3.69 19.70
N LEU A 268 -10.60 4.55 18.74
CA LEU A 268 -9.33 5.28 18.72
C LEU A 268 -9.13 6.11 20.00
N ARG A 269 -10.11 6.93 20.34
CA ARG A 269 -10.05 7.83 21.50
C ARG A 269 -10.02 7.11 22.86
N ALA A 270 -10.49 5.86 22.88
CA ALA A 270 -10.44 5.01 24.07
C ALA A 270 -9.08 4.31 24.27
N GLN A 271 -8.14 4.39 23.28
CA GLN A 271 -6.85 3.71 23.41
C GLN A 271 -5.86 4.49 24.25
N THR A 272 -5.03 3.73 24.96
CA THR A 272 -3.83 4.19 25.65
C THR A 272 -2.65 3.34 25.20
N PRO A 273 -1.38 3.76 25.40
CA PRO A 273 -0.22 2.91 25.15
C PRO A 273 -0.33 1.54 25.83
N ASP A 274 -0.76 1.52 27.09
CA ASP A 274 -0.90 0.25 27.84
C ASP A 274 -1.97 -0.67 27.25
N SER A 275 -3.12 -0.14 26.80
CA SER A 275 -4.17 -0.93 26.15
C SER A 275 -3.69 -1.54 24.83
N LEU A 276 -2.91 -0.79 24.04
CA LEU A 276 -2.33 -1.28 22.80
C LEU A 276 -1.25 -2.32 23.06
N LYS A 277 -0.40 -2.12 24.07
CA LYS A 277 0.59 -3.11 24.49
C LYS A 277 -0.05 -4.41 24.92
N ALA A 278 -1.08 -4.34 25.79
CA ALA A 278 -1.82 -5.53 26.21
C ALA A 278 -2.48 -6.26 25.02
N LYS A 279 -3.00 -5.51 24.04
CA LYS A 279 -3.57 -6.09 22.83
C LYS A 279 -2.51 -6.76 21.95
N HIS A 280 -1.33 -6.16 21.81
CA HIS A 280 -0.19 -6.77 21.11
C HIS A 280 0.24 -8.07 21.77
N GLU A 281 0.45 -8.08 23.08
CA GLU A 281 0.81 -9.31 23.80
C GLU A 281 -0.25 -10.40 23.67
N SER A 282 -1.53 -10.04 23.74
CA SER A 282 -2.62 -11.00 23.49
C SER A 282 -2.59 -11.57 22.07
N LEU A 283 -2.23 -10.76 21.08
CA LEU A 283 -2.07 -11.21 19.71
C LEU A 283 -0.88 -12.16 19.55
N ILE A 284 0.27 -11.86 20.15
CA ILE A 284 1.43 -12.77 20.18
C ILE A 284 1.03 -14.12 20.79
N GLN A 285 0.33 -14.13 21.92
CA GLN A 285 -0.11 -15.36 22.55
C GLN A 285 -1.08 -16.15 21.66
N GLU A 286 -1.96 -15.48 20.90
CA GLU A 286 -2.83 -16.13 19.92
C GLU A 286 -2.01 -16.84 18.84
N PHE A 287 -1.01 -16.19 18.26
CA PHE A 287 -0.12 -16.78 17.26
C PHE A 287 0.67 -17.97 17.84
N VAL A 288 1.24 -17.81 19.03
CA VAL A 288 1.98 -18.89 19.74
C VAL A 288 1.08 -20.09 20.02
N SER A 289 -0.17 -19.87 20.44
CA SER A 289 -1.13 -20.93 20.69
C SER A 289 -1.47 -21.79 19.46
N LYS A 290 -1.25 -21.23 18.27
CA LYS A 290 -1.40 -21.91 16.96
C LYS A 290 -0.10 -22.57 16.47
N GLY A 291 0.99 -22.46 17.22
CA GLY A 291 2.26 -23.12 16.92
C GLY A 291 3.28 -22.24 16.20
N ILE A 292 3.04 -20.93 16.08
CA ILE A 292 4.02 -20.00 15.48
C ILE A 292 5.08 -19.66 16.53
N ALA A 293 6.35 -19.67 16.14
CA ALA A 293 7.49 -19.46 17.04
C ALA A 293 7.51 -18.04 17.63
N GLU A 294 7.50 -17.93 18.95
CA GLU A 294 7.42 -16.66 19.67
C GLU A 294 8.62 -15.73 19.36
N ASN A 295 9.84 -16.28 19.26
CA ASN A 295 11.03 -15.50 18.95
C ASN A 295 10.91 -14.79 17.59
N LEU A 296 10.42 -15.45 16.55
CA LEU A 296 10.21 -14.84 15.23
C LEU A 296 9.17 -13.72 15.31
N LEU A 297 8.08 -13.93 16.04
CA LEU A 297 7.05 -12.92 16.23
C LEU A 297 7.60 -11.67 16.94
N ARG A 298 8.43 -11.82 17.96
CA ARG A 298 8.99 -10.68 18.71
C ARG A 298 10.03 -9.88 17.91
N GLU A 299 10.74 -10.52 16.99
CA GLU A 299 11.79 -9.89 16.18
C GLU A 299 11.26 -9.30 14.87
N GLN A 300 10.13 -9.82 14.34
CA GLN A 300 9.64 -9.53 12.98
C GLN A 300 8.26 -8.87 12.97
N PHE A 301 7.98 -8.02 13.97
CA PHE A 301 6.80 -7.17 14.00
C PHE A 301 7.14 -5.70 13.78
N LEU A 302 6.29 -5.03 12.98
CA LEU A 302 6.23 -3.57 12.88
C LEU A 302 4.85 -3.11 13.34
N PHE A 303 4.76 -1.88 13.84
CA PHE A 303 3.50 -1.28 14.25
C PHE A 303 3.06 -0.21 13.26
N THR A 304 1.79 -0.25 12.88
CA THR A 304 1.19 0.69 11.95
C THR A 304 -0.18 1.13 12.44
N PRO A 305 -0.75 2.22 11.91
CA PRO A 305 -2.19 2.42 11.96
C PRO A 305 -2.92 1.28 11.23
N SER A 306 -4.15 0.98 11.64
CA SER A 306 -4.91 -0.12 11.03
C SER A 306 -5.28 0.13 9.58
N CYS A 307 -5.37 1.41 9.18
CA CYS A 307 -5.62 1.85 7.81
C CYS A 307 -5.19 3.32 7.63
N GLY A 308 -5.37 3.87 6.42
CA GLY A 308 -5.11 5.27 6.12
C GLY A 308 -5.97 6.24 6.95
N MET A 309 -5.42 7.41 7.27
CA MET A 309 -6.05 8.42 8.13
C MET A 309 -6.86 9.49 7.35
N GLY A 310 -7.04 9.33 6.05
CA GLY A 310 -7.68 10.34 5.19
C GLY A 310 -9.11 10.73 5.59
N THR A 311 -9.84 9.85 6.26
CA THR A 311 -11.21 10.09 6.73
C THR A 311 -11.29 10.71 8.12
N LEU A 312 -10.20 10.68 8.89
CA LEU A 312 -10.14 11.23 10.25
C LEU A 312 -10.08 12.76 10.24
N SER A 313 -10.37 13.39 11.39
CA SER A 313 -10.01 14.78 11.64
C SER A 313 -8.49 14.90 11.84
N GLU A 314 -7.95 16.14 11.71
CA GLU A 314 -6.53 16.38 12.02
C GLU A 314 -6.21 16.11 13.50
N SER A 315 -7.15 16.43 14.40
CA SER A 315 -7.01 16.15 15.83
C SER A 315 -6.98 14.64 16.13
N ASP A 316 -7.83 13.85 15.47
CA ASP A 316 -7.82 12.39 15.63
C ASP A 316 -6.56 11.78 15.00
N THR A 317 -6.09 12.32 13.88
CA THR A 317 -4.81 11.93 13.27
C THR A 317 -3.64 12.18 14.23
N ALA A 318 -3.62 13.29 14.95
CA ALA A 318 -2.59 13.57 15.97
C ALA A 318 -2.63 12.52 17.11
N ILE A 319 -3.82 12.02 17.49
CA ILE A 319 -3.95 10.91 18.46
C ILE A 319 -3.34 9.64 17.88
N VAL A 320 -3.64 9.29 16.63
CA VAL A 320 -3.05 8.11 15.97
C VAL A 320 -1.54 8.18 15.97
N LEU A 321 -0.97 9.31 15.54
CA LEU A 321 0.49 9.50 15.48
C LEU A 321 1.14 9.40 16.86
N LYS A 322 0.53 9.99 17.90
CA LYS A 322 1.02 9.89 19.28
C LYS A 322 0.99 8.46 19.81
N LEU A 323 -0.09 7.73 19.55
CA LEU A 323 -0.19 6.33 19.95
C LEU A 323 0.83 5.46 19.19
N LEU A 324 1.00 5.70 17.89
CA LEU A 324 2.00 5.00 17.07
C LEU A 324 3.42 5.23 17.59
N ALA A 325 3.77 6.46 17.98
CA ALA A 325 5.07 6.75 18.61
C ALA A 325 5.29 5.91 19.88
N ALA A 326 4.25 5.76 20.68
CA ALA A 326 4.33 4.99 21.94
C ALA A 326 4.54 3.47 21.69
N THR A 327 4.10 2.93 20.53
CA THR A 327 4.31 1.50 20.23
C THR A 327 5.77 1.13 19.99
N GLN A 328 6.65 2.10 19.73
CA GLN A 328 8.09 1.84 19.53
C GLN A 328 8.81 1.35 20.79
N THR A 329 8.14 1.38 21.93
CA THR A 329 8.68 0.89 23.21
C THR A 329 8.14 -0.48 23.61
N PHE A 330 7.40 -1.17 22.75
CA PHE A 330 6.76 -2.46 23.02
C PHE A 330 7.71 -3.65 22.87
#